data_57007db92f22c4603d5d879d1c857291
#
_entry.id   57007db92f22c4603d5d879d1c857291
#
_cell.length_a   1.000
_cell.length_b   1.000
_cell.length_c   1.000
_cell.angle_alpha   90.00
_cell.angle_beta   90.00
_cell.angle_gamma   90.00
#
_symmetry.space_group_name_H-M   'P 1'
#
loop_
_entity.id
_entity.type
_entity.pdbx_description
1 polymer ?
#
loop_
_entity_poly.entity_id
_entity_poly.type
_entity_poly.pdbx_seq_one_letter_code
_entity_poly.pdbx_strand_id
1 'polypeptide(L)'
;MKELSADLSNLAEVFSALFPPEIKSSAQTFFLKQLSLKMHSYYQGKMQTLPKAGIWGFNWFNVWYTPGVSSVSTAIRDNIAKSYELTNRSNLVAVVSDSTRVLGDGDCGIAGGLGVMEGKAMLMKYLGACDAISLCIDSRAENGKPQAQKIIDFVKMLQPSVGAVNLEDISQPNCYLVLDELRETCSIPVWHDDAQGTACVTLAGLINALKLADKEIDNIKCVLYGAGASNTTIAGFLLQSGLNPERLIIFDSKGSLHPGREDLKSNPDKFRQWSLAQNSNPECVEGIENALQNADVLIALSTPGPGTIKPEWISKMAKKSIVFTCANPVPEIYPYNAQKAGAFIVATGRGDFPNQINNSCGFPGILKGVLTVQASKITDTMAIAAAHSLAEYAEKRGIHPENIVPQMDEEDVFAYEAAAVARQAITEGLAGLKFTYEEVFKQVQKEINATRALCQEMMENGYIAPPPRNLIAETLQQTIVRFPN
;
A
#
# COMPACT_ATOMS: atom_id res chain seq x y z
N MET A 1 -1.85 19.50 32.26
CA MET A 1 -2.07 18.51 31.18
C MET A 1 -0.73 18.16 30.59
N LYS A 2 -0.46 16.88 30.33
CA LYS A 2 0.74 16.50 29.55
C LYS A 2 0.62 17.11 28.16
N GLU A 3 1.65 17.84 27.73
CA GLU A 3 1.71 18.41 26.38
C GLU A 3 2.13 17.32 25.38
N LEU A 4 1.65 17.43 24.14
CA LEU A 4 2.14 16.59 23.05
C LEU A 4 3.56 17.01 22.65
N SER A 5 4.44 16.02 22.50
CA SER A 5 5.77 16.23 21.93
C SER A 5 5.69 16.61 20.46
N ALA A 6 6.68 17.36 19.98
CA ALA A 6 6.72 17.80 18.59
C ALA A 6 6.82 16.64 17.57
N ASP A 7 7.42 15.54 17.99
CA ASP A 7 7.58 14.30 17.23
C ASP A 7 6.38 13.34 17.38
N LEU A 8 5.37 13.73 18.17
CA LEU A 8 4.19 12.92 18.48
C LEU A 8 4.49 11.56 19.15
N SER A 9 5.71 11.32 19.64
CA SER A 9 6.09 10.04 20.26
C SER A 9 5.24 9.67 21.47
N ASN A 10 4.71 10.66 22.19
CA ASN A 10 3.85 10.46 23.36
C ASN A 10 2.34 10.52 23.05
N LEU A 11 1.93 10.46 21.76
CA LEU A 11 0.54 10.59 21.34
C LEU A 11 -0.39 9.59 22.04
N ALA A 12 -0.01 8.32 22.05
CA ALA A 12 -0.81 7.25 22.65
C ALA A 12 -1.01 7.45 24.17
N GLU A 13 0.04 7.92 24.88
CA GLU A 13 0.01 8.18 26.30
C GLU A 13 -0.91 9.37 26.65
N VAL A 14 -0.73 10.48 25.92
CA VAL A 14 -1.54 11.69 26.13
C VAL A 14 -3.02 11.43 25.86
N PHE A 15 -3.33 10.70 24.78
CA PHE A 15 -4.72 10.37 24.44
C PHE A 15 -5.35 9.38 25.43
N SER A 16 -4.56 8.42 25.96
CA SER A 16 -5.06 7.52 27.03
C SER A 16 -5.35 8.27 28.34
N ALA A 17 -4.64 9.36 28.61
CA ALA A 17 -4.88 10.16 29.80
C ALA A 17 -6.04 11.15 29.66
N LEU A 18 -6.37 11.56 28.43
CA LEU A 18 -7.40 12.57 28.15
C LEU A 18 -8.76 11.99 27.78
N PHE A 19 -8.80 10.79 27.20
CA PHE A 19 -10.04 10.23 26.64
C PHE A 19 -10.28 8.81 27.14
N PRO A 20 -11.55 8.47 27.51
CA PRO A 20 -11.90 7.11 27.85
C PRO A 20 -11.72 6.16 26.64
N PRO A 21 -11.51 4.85 26.87
CA PRO A 21 -11.21 3.88 25.82
C PRO A 21 -12.19 3.88 24.64
N GLU A 22 -13.46 4.14 24.92
CA GLU A 22 -14.56 4.08 23.95
C GLU A 22 -14.49 5.19 22.90
N ILE A 23 -13.96 6.36 23.25
CA ILE A 23 -13.86 7.52 22.35
C ILE A 23 -12.42 7.84 21.94
N LYS A 24 -11.43 7.26 22.62
CA LYS A 24 -9.99 7.54 22.38
C LYS A 24 -9.62 7.42 20.90
N SER A 25 -9.98 6.33 20.23
CA SER A 25 -9.65 6.08 18.83
C SER A 25 -10.30 7.10 17.90
N SER A 26 -11.55 7.50 18.16
CA SER A 26 -12.25 8.52 17.39
C SER A 26 -11.64 9.90 17.59
N ALA A 27 -11.27 10.25 18.82
CA ALA A 27 -10.61 11.51 19.16
C ALA A 27 -9.22 11.59 18.51
N GLN A 28 -8.43 10.50 18.55
CA GLN A 28 -7.13 10.44 17.91
C GLN A 28 -7.23 10.58 16.38
N THR A 29 -8.20 9.91 15.76
CA THR A 29 -8.46 10.05 14.32
C THR A 29 -8.82 11.49 13.95
N PHE A 30 -9.69 12.14 14.72
CA PHE A 30 -10.06 13.53 14.50
C PHE A 30 -8.83 14.45 14.63
N PHE A 31 -8.05 14.30 15.71
CA PHE A 31 -6.82 15.05 15.93
C PHE A 31 -5.86 14.95 14.74
N LEU A 32 -5.55 13.73 14.31
CA LEU A 32 -4.60 13.49 13.21
C LEU A 32 -5.11 14.10 11.89
N LYS A 33 -6.40 13.98 11.58
CA LYS A 33 -7.00 14.60 10.38
C LYS A 33 -6.91 16.14 10.42
N GLN A 34 -7.24 16.76 11.56
CA GLN A 34 -7.17 18.23 11.72
C GLN A 34 -5.71 18.71 11.70
N LEU A 35 -4.81 18.01 12.37
CA LEU A 35 -3.39 18.35 12.37
C LEU A 35 -2.80 18.21 10.96
N SER A 36 -3.12 17.14 10.23
CA SER A 36 -2.68 16.94 8.86
C SER A 36 -3.06 18.13 7.96
N LEU A 37 -4.31 18.59 8.01
CA LEU A 37 -4.76 19.75 7.23
C LEU A 37 -3.95 21.01 7.53
N LYS A 38 -3.70 21.30 8.81
CA LYS A 38 -2.91 22.46 9.24
C LYS A 38 -1.44 22.35 8.81
N MET A 39 -0.85 21.15 8.93
CA MET A 39 0.54 20.91 8.54
C MET A 39 0.73 21.01 7.03
N HIS A 40 -0.19 20.49 6.22
CA HIS A 40 -0.13 20.66 4.76
C HIS A 40 -0.22 22.14 4.34
N SER A 41 -1.05 22.92 5.03
CA SER A 41 -1.12 24.36 4.79
C SER A 41 0.18 25.07 5.19
N TYR A 42 0.77 24.70 6.33
CA TYR A 42 2.00 25.31 6.83
C TYR A 42 3.20 25.01 5.92
N TYR A 43 3.39 23.77 5.52
CA TYR A 43 4.51 23.35 4.67
C TYR A 43 4.24 23.56 3.16
N GLN A 44 3.01 23.87 2.76
CA GLN A 44 2.58 23.97 1.36
C GLN A 44 2.83 22.68 0.56
N GLY A 45 2.46 21.55 1.12
CA GLY A 45 2.71 20.20 0.61
C GLY A 45 3.78 19.46 1.40
N LYS A 46 4.21 18.31 0.92
CA LYS A 46 5.16 17.41 1.60
C LYS A 46 6.43 17.17 0.81
N MET A 47 6.42 17.48 -0.49
CA MET A 47 7.49 17.13 -1.41
C MET A 47 8.06 18.38 -2.07
N GLN A 48 9.37 18.37 -2.24
CA GLN A 48 10.09 19.33 -3.08
C GLN A 48 11.16 18.59 -3.88
N THR A 49 11.59 19.17 -4.99
CA THR A 49 12.68 18.62 -5.81
C THR A 49 13.99 19.33 -5.49
N LEU A 50 15.08 18.55 -5.43
CA LEU A 50 16.43 19.05 -5.21
C LEU A 50 17.36 18.59 -6.34
N PRO A 51 18.34 19.42 -6.75
CA PRO A 51 19.37 18.99 -7.68
C PRO A 51 20.18 17.83 -7.09
N LYS A 52 20.45 16.81 -7.91
CA LYS A 52 21.30 15.67 -7.58
C LYS A 52 22.77 15.94 -7.88
N ALA A 53 23.02 16.87 -8.80
CA ALA A 53 24.35 17.24 -9.25
C ALA A 53 24.80 18.58 -8.64
N GLY A 54 26.07 18.67 -8.28
CA GLY A 54 26.65 19.87 -7.67
C GLY A 54 26.88 21.00 -8.69
N ILE A 55 26.75 22.24 -8.22
CA ILE A 55 27.09 23.47 -8.94
C ILE A 55 28.30 24.10 -8.25
N TRP A 56 29.51 23.73 -8.65
CA TRP A 56 30.77 24.16 -8.03
C TRP A 56 31.24 25.56 -8.52
N GLY A 57 30.40 26.20 -9.38
CA GLY A 57 30.59 27.50 -9.98
C GLY A 57 29.72 27.59 -11.25
N PHE A 58 29.39 28.84 -11.68
CA PHE A 58 28.43 29.05 -12.79
C PHE A 58 28.83 28.37 -14.10
N ASN A 59 30.13 28.16 -14.36
CA ASN A 59 30.58 27.45 -15.56
C ASN A 59 30.13 25.99 -15.65
N TRP A 60 29.74 25.38 -14.51
CA TRP A 60 29.14 24.03 -14.49
C TRP A 60 27.79 23.95 -15.21
N PHE A 61 27.09 25.07 -15.37
CA PHE A 61 25.89 25.10 -16.22
C PHE A 61 26.20 24.81 -17.69
N ASN A 62 27.44 25.07 -18.18
CA ASN A 62 27.84 24.68 -19.52
C ASN A 62 27.99 23.15 -19.66
N VAL A 63 28.22 22.44 -18.56
CA VAL A 63 28.27 20.98 -18.53
C VAL A 63 26.85 20.41 -18.37
N TRP A 64 26.09 20.94 -17.40
CA TRP A 64 24.75 20.42 -17.06
C TRP A 64 23.66 20.86 -18.06
N TYR A 65 23.90 21.96 -18.79
CA TYR A 65 22.96 22.48 -19.75
C TYR A 65 23.69 22.71 -21.11
N THR A 66 23.67 23.91 -21.64
CA THR A 66 24.21 24.21 -22.96
C THR A 66 25.67 24.66 -22.86
N PRO A 67 26.64 24.08 -23.64
CA PRO A 67 26.46 23.10 -24.73
C PRO A 67 26.53 21.61 -24.32
N GLY A 68 27.00 21.28 -23.12
CA GLY A 68 27.36 19.92 -22.71
C GLY A 68 26.22 18.89 -22.81
N VAL A 69 24.99 19.26 -22.42
CA VAL A 69 23.83 18.37 -22.43
C VAL A 69 23.45 17.81 -23.81
N SER A 70 23.90 18.48 -24.90
CA SER A 70 23.70 18.00 -26.27
C SER A 70 24.26 16.59 -26.47
N SER A 71 25.42 16.29 -25.85
CA SER A 71 26.05 14.97 -25.93
C SER A 71 25.19 13.87 -25.20
N VAL A 72 24.53 14.25 -24.13
CA VAL A 72 23.61 13.34 -23.42
C VAL A 72 22.39 13.02 -24.29
N SER A 73 21.78 14.05 -24.90
CA SER A 73 20.64 13.88 -25.80
C SER A 73 20.94 12.98 -26.99
N THR A 74 22.09 13.17 -27.63
CA THR A 74 22.50 12.33 -28.77
C THR A 74 22.84 10.91 -28.34
N ALA A 75 23.47 10.73 -27.18
CA ALA A 75 23.75 9.38 -26.64
C ALA A 75 22.48 8.60 -26.34
N ILE A 76 21.45 9.25 -25.82
CA ILE A 76 20.13 8.62 -25.55
C ILE A 76 19.37 8.35 -26.84
N ARG A 77 19.42 9.29 -27.82
CA ARG A 77 18.83 9.06 -29.15
C ARG A 77 19.42 7.84 -29.84
N ASP A 78 20.72 7.65 -29.75
CA ASP A 78 21.41 6.55 -30.40
C ASP A 78 21.25 5.21 -29.66
N ASN A 79 20.98 5.25 -28.34
CA ASN A 79 20.67 4.10 -27.53
C ASN A 79 19.75 4.51 -26.36
N ILE A 80 18.45 4.22 -26.46
CA ILE A 80 17.43 4.58 -25.47
C ILE A 80 17.73 4.02 -24.07
N ALA A 81 18.41 2.87 -23.95
CA ALA A 81 18.78 2.29 -22.65
C ALA A 81 19.70 3.22 -21.85
N LYS A 82 20.48 4.09 -22.50
CA LYS A 82 21.29 5.11 -21.81
C LYS A 82 20.48 6.13 -21.02
N SER A 83 19.18 6.23 -21.27
CA SER A 83 18.32 7.08 -20.44
C SER A 83 18.29 6.65 -18.98
N TYR A 84 18.41 5.36 -18.69
CA TYR A 84 18.52 4.84 -17.32
C TYR A 84 19.85 5.17 -16.64
N GLU A 85 20.92 5.30 -17.42
CA GLU A 85 22.26 5.65 -16.93
C GLU A 85 22.44 7.18 -16.79
N LEU A 86 21.98 7.93 -17.77
CA LEU A 86 22.29 9.35 -17.93
C LEU A 86 21.25 10.31 -17.37
N THR A 87 20.13 9.79 -16.87
CA THR A 87 19.05 10.60 -16.26
C THR A 87 18.56 9.98 -14.95
N ASN A 88 17.64 10.67 -14.25
CA ASN A 88 17.01 10.13 -13.05
C ASN A 88 15.96 9.04 -13.32
N ARG A 89 15.77 8.67 -14.60
CA ARG A 89 14.77 7.67 -15.00
C ARG A 89 14.92 6.35 -14.23
N SER A 90 16.15 5.91 -13.98
CA SER A 90 16.43 4.66 -13.26
C SER A 90 15.89 4.60 -11.82
N ASN A 91 15.61 5.75 -11.20
CA ASN A 91 15.14 5.82 -9.81
C ASN A 91 13.83 6.61 -9.64
N LEU A 92 13.15 6.99 -10.73
CA LEU A 92 11.98 7.85 -10.73
C LEU A 92 10.69 7.04 -10.91
N VAL A 93 9.76 7.19 -9.98
CA VAL A 93 8.40 6.61 -10.02
C VAL A 93 7.38 7.72 -10.28
N ALA A 94 6.43 7.48 -11.18
CA ALA A 94 5.23 8.30 -11.28
C ALA A 94 4.11 7.71 -10.41
N VAL A 95 3.58 8.49 -9.48
CA VAL A 95 2.37 8.15 -8.71
C VAL A 95 1.18 8.76 -9.43
N VAL A 96 0.39 7.92 -10.11
CA VAL A 96 -0.68 8.36 -11.02
C VAL A 96 -2.05 8.00 -10.43
N SER A 97 -2.93 9.01 -10.35
CA SER A 97 -4.29 8.87 -9.85
C SER A 97 -5.28 9.68 -10.69
N ASP A 98 -6.53 9.26 -10.74
CA ASP A 98 -7.64 10.10 -11.19
C ASP A 98 -8.54 10.55 -10.02
N SER A 99 -8.15 10.23 -8.79
CA SER A 99 -8.81 10.59 -7.53
C SER A 99 -10.27 10.12 -7.42
N THR A 100 -10.63 9.04 -8.13
CA THR A 100 -12.02 8.53 -8.14
C THR A 100 -12.34 7.59 -6.98
N ARG A 101 -11.31 7.19 -6.19
CA ARG A 101 -11.48 6.33 -5.01
C ARG A 101 -10.44 6.63 -3.93
N VAL A 102 -10.42 7.87 -3.44
CA VAL A 102 -9.44 8.33 -2.44
C VAL A 102 -9.73 7.70 -1.08
N LEU A 103 -8.88 6.80 -0.63
CA LEU A 103 -8.99 6.10 0.67
C LEU A 103 -10.43 5.60 0.92
N GLY A 104 -11.04 5.99 2.05
CA GLY A 104 -12.43 5.70 2.41
C GLY A 104 -13.41 6.81 2.01
N ASP A 105 -12.95 7.93 1.44
CA ASP A 105 -13.75 9.14 1.18
C ASP A 105 -14.41 9.12 -0.22
N GLY A 106 -14.00 8.19 -1.12
CA GLY A 106 -14.59 8.04 -2.45
C GLY A 106 -14.03 9.03 -3.47
N ASP A 107 -14.85 9.50 -4.42
CA ASP A 107 -14.45 10.48 -5.43
C ASP A 107 -14.27 11.87 -4.79
N CYS A 108 -13.02 12.33 -4.71
CA CYS A 108 -12.64 13.62 -4.13
C CYS A 108 -12.42 14.73 -5.18
N GLY A 109 -12.77 14.45 -6.44
CA GLY A 109 -12.44 15.35 -7.56
C GLY A 109 -10.98 15.22 -7.99
N ILE A 110 -10.65 15.77 -9.17
CA ILE A 110 -9.38 15.51 -9.88
C ILE A 110 -8.15 15.79 -9.00
N ALA A 111 -8.10 16.93 -8.35
CA ALA A 111 -6.96 17.33 -7.52
C ALA A 111 -7.04 16.84 -6.07
N GLY A 112 -8.17 16.26 -5.65
CA GLY A 112 -8.40 15.88 -4.25
C GLY A 112 -7.45 14.79 -3.74
N GLY A 113 -6.93 13.95 -4.64
CA GLY A 113 -5.93 12.91 -4.33
C GLY A 113 -4.51 13.40 -4.15
N LEU A 114 -4.16 14.65 -4.52
CA LEU A 114 -2.76 15.13 -4.47
C LEU A 114 -2.10 14.92 -3.11
N GLY A 115 -2.84 15.16 -2.02
CA GLY A 115 -2.31 14.94 -0.67
C GLY A 115 -1.92 13.48 -0.40
N VAL A 116 -2.66 12.51 -0.95
CA VAL A 116 -2.33 11.08 -0.85
C VAL A 116 -1.14 10.74 -1.75
N MET A 117 -1.13 11.25 -3.00
CA MET A 117 -0.04 11.01 -3.95
C MET A 117 1.31 11.54 -3.44
N GLU A 118 1.32 12.74 -2.82
CA GLU A 118 2.52 13.25 -2.13
C GLU A 118 2.91 12.39 -0.92
N GLY A 119 1.93 11.83 -0.20
CA GLY A 119 2.19 10.89 0.88
C GLY A 119 2.89 9.64 0.37
N LYS A 120 2.43 9.07 -0.74
CA LYS A 120 3.08 7.93 -1.41
C LYS A 120 4.48 8.28 -1.87
N ALA A 121 4.68 9.45 -2.49
CA ALA A 121 5.99 9.91 -2.93
C ALA A 121 6.96 10.08 -1.75
N MET A 122 6.50 10.63 -0.62
CA MET A 122 7.28 10.77 0.60
C MET A 122 7.70 9.42 1.19
N LEU A 123 6.79 8.46 1.26
CA LEU A 123 7.09 7.10 1.73
C LEU A 123 8.07 6.39 0.80
N MET A 124 7.88 6.47 -0.53
CA MET A 124 8.82 5.93 -1.52
C MET A 124 10.23 6.50 -1.34
N LYS A 125 10.33 7.83 -1.11
CA LYS A 125 11.61 8.47 -0.90
C LYS A 125 12.26 8.04 0.42
N TYR A 126 11.55 8.15 1.54
CA TYR A 126 12.11 7.95 2.87
C TYR A 126 12.39 6.48 3.20
N LEU A 127 11.52 5.56 2.73
CA LEU A 127 11.58 4.13 3.04
C LEU A 127 12.26 3.31 1.95
N GLY A 128 12.13 3.71 0.67
CA GLY A 128 12.67 2.97 -0.47
C GLY A 128 13.79 3.68 -1.22
N ALA A 129 14.16 4.90 -0.84
CA ALA A 129 15.10 5.76 -1.57
C ALA A 129 14.74 5.99 -3.04
N CYS A 130 13.47 5.80 -3.45
CA CYS A 130 12.97 6.11 -4.78
C CYS A 130 12.56 7.58 -4.87
N ASP A 131 12.94 8.25 -5.94
CA ASP A 131 12.35 9.55 -6.27
C ASP A 131 10.95 9.33 -6.84
N ALA A 132 9.99 10.18 -6.49
CA ALA A 132 8.63 10.03 -7.00
C ALA A 132 7.98 11.38 -7.29
N ILE A 133 7.13 11.40 -8.32
CA ILE A 133 6.32 12.57 -8.69
C ILE A 133 4.83 12.24 -8.58
N SER A 134 4.08 13.16 -7.99
CA SER A 134 2.63 13.02 -7.76
C SER A 134 1.86 13.60 -8.94
N LEU A 135 1.02 12.80 -9.59
CA LEU A 135 0.30 13.16 -10.80
C LEU A 135 -1.18 12.79 -10.68
N CYS A 136 -2.03 13.80 -10.46
CA CYS A 136 -3.48 13.64 -10.60
C CYS A 136 -3.90 14.07 -12.00
N ILE A 137 -4.69 13.23 -12.69
CA ILE A 137 -5.11 13.45 -14.07
C ILE A 137 -6.63 13.46 -14.19
N ASP A 138 -7.15 14.21 -15.15
CA ASP A 138 -8.57 14.17 -15.48
C ASP A 138 -8.90 13.04 -16.45
N SER A 139 -9.34 11.91 -15.87
CA SER A 139 -9.80 10.76 -16.66
C SER A 139 -11.24 10.89 -17.14
N ARG A 140 -12.00 11.90 -16.70
CA ARG A 140 -13.45 11.99 -16.93
C ARG A 140 -13.78 12.36 -18.37
N ALA A 141 -14.81 11.73 -18.91
CA ALA A 141 -15.45 12.15 -20.16
C ALA A 141 -16.32 13.40 -19.94
N GLU A 142 -16.89 13.97 -20.99
CA GLU A 142 -17.82 15.11 -20.92
C GLU A 142 -19.03 14.86 -20.01
N ASN A 143 -19.46 13.61 -19.89
CA ASN A 143 -20.57 13.19 -19.00
C ASN A 143 -20.10 12.96 -17.54
N GLY A 144 -18.87 13.30 -17.20
CA GLY A 144 -18.28 13.15 -15.86
C GLY A 144 -17.85 11.74 -15.49
N LYS A 145 -18.04 10.73 -16.34
CA LYS A 145 -17.63 9.35 -16.03
C LYS A 145 -16.13 9.15 -16.25
N PRO A 146 -15.42 8.51 -15.30
CA PRO A 146 -14.00 8.19 -15.45
C PRO A 146 -13.78 7.15 -16.56
N GLN A 147 -12.75 7.33 -17.35
CA GLN A 147 -12.38 6.48 -18.49
C GLN A 147 -11.01 5.87 -18.31
N ALA A 148 -10.95 4.54 -18.28
CA ALA A 148 -9.70 3.79 -18.19
C ALA A 148 -8.71 4.17 -19.32
N GLN A 149 -9.22 4.38 -20.56
CA GLN A 149 -8.39 4.65 -21.72
C GLN A 149 -7.54 5.93 -21.55
N LYS A 150 -8.10 6.98 -20.94
CA LYS A 150 -7.33 8.22 -20.70
C LYS A 150 -6.13 8.00 -19.77
N ILE A 151 -6.29 7.16 -18.74
CA ILE A 151 -5.21 6.81 -17.82
C ILE A 151 -4.16 5.96 -18.55
N ILE A 152 -4.62 4.98 -19.34
CA ILE A 152 -3.75 4.12 -20.17
C ILE A 152 -2.90 4.96 -21.14
N ASP A 153 -3.53 5.86 -21.89
CA ASP A 153 -2.86 6.71 -22.86
C ASP A 153 -1.86 7.64 -22.18
N PHE A 154 -2.24 8.23 -21.05
CA PHE A 154 -1.34 9.09 -20.27
C PHE A 154 -0.10 8.33 -19.79
N VAL A 155 -0.24 7.15 -19.23
CA VAL A 155 0.89 6.34 -18.76
C VAL A 155 1.78 5.88 -19.92
N LYS A 156 1.18 5.48 -21.06
CA LYS A 156 1.95 5.14 -22.27
C LYS A 156 2.77 6.32 -22.81
N MET A 157 2.24 7.53 -22.74
CA MET A 157 3.00 8.74 -23.11
C MET A 157 4.08 9.10 -22.08
N LEU A 158 3.83 8.83 -20.79
CA LEU A 158 4.75 9.17 -19.71
C LEU A 158 5.93 8.19 -19.57
N GLN A 159 5.76 6.92 -19.96
CA GLN A 159 6.74 5.85 -19.71
C GLN A 159 8.19 6.14 -20.15
N PRO A 160 8.49 6.95 -21.19
CA PRO A 160 9.88 7.26 -21.50
C PRO A 160 10.60 8.10 -20.44
N SER A 161 9.87 8.77 -19.56
CA SER A 161 10.41 9.72 -18.58
C SER A 161 10.63 9.11 -17.20
N VAL A 162 10.06 7.94 -16.91
CA VAL A 162 10.08 7.31 -15.59
C VAL A 162 10.53 5.86 -15.65
N GLY A 163 11.01 5.32 -14.53
CA GLY A 163 11.43 3.93 -14.42
C GLY A 163 10.31 2.98 -14.01
N ALA A 164 9.29 3.48 -13.32
CA ALA A 164 8.11 2.72 -12.90
C ALA A 164 6.90 3.63 -12.72
N VAL A 165 5.71 3.01 -12.64
CA VAL A 165 4.45 3.70 -12.34
C VAL A 165 3.77 3.01 -11.17
N ASN A 166 3.32 3.81 -10.20
CA ASN A 166 2.38 3.42 -9.16
C ASN A 166 1.01 4.02 -9.48
N LEU A 167 0.04 3.18 -9.75
CA LEU A 167 -1.37 3.57 -9.86
C LEU A 167 -1.98 3.60 -8.46
N GLU A 168 -2.77 4.65 -8.18
CA GLU A 168 -3.33 4.89 -6.86
C GLU A 168 -4.74 5.47 -6.95
N ASP A 169 -5.62 5.11 -6.02
CA ASP A 169 -6.95 5.71 -5.82
C ASP A 169 -7.84 5.73 -7.09
N ILE A 170 -7.76 4.69 -7.93
CA ILE A 170 -8.57 4.50 -9.12
C ILE A 170 -9.75 3.56 -8.81
N SER A 171 -10.98 3.98 -9.11
CA SER A 171 -12.18 3.21 -8.83
C SER A 171 -12.34 1.99 -9.75
N GLN A 172 -13.06 0.95 -9.26
CA GLN A 172 -13.48 -0.18 -10.08
C GLN A 172 -14.54 0.26 -11.11
N PRO A 173 -14.56 -0.35 -12.31
CA PRO A 173 -13.68 -1.42 -12.80
C PRO A 173 -12.36 -0.91 -13.39
N ASN A 174 -12.20 0.43 -13.53
CA ASN A 174 -11.06 1.05 -14.22
C ASN A 174 -9.71 0.63 -13.63
N CYS A 175 -9.60 0.48 -12.31
CA CYS A 175 -8.36 0.03 -11.68
C CYS A 175 -7.82 -1.28 -12.26
N TYR A 176 -8.70 -2.23 -12.60
CA TYR A 176 -8.30 -3.50 -13.21
C TYR A 176 -7.96 -3.34 -14.69
N LEU A 177 -8.84 -2.66 -15.44
CA LEU A 177 -8.67 -2.46 -16.89
C LEU A 177 -7.35 -1.73 -17.17
N VAL A 178 -7.05 -0.70 -16.39
CA VAL A 178 -5.81 0.08 -16.51
C VAL A 178 -4.59 -0.78 -16.17
N LEU A 179 -4.62 -1.48 -15.04
CA LEU A 179 -3.48 -2.30 -14.63
C LEU A 179 -3.20 -3.44 -15.61
N ASP A 180 -4.23 -4.18 -16.02
CA ASP A 180 -4.08 -5.32 -16.91
C ASP A 180 -3.52 -4.89 -18.27
N GLU A 181 -4.06 -3.83 -18.88
CA GLU A 181 -3.59 -3.30 -20.16
C GLU A 181 -2.15 -2.77 -20.07
N LEU A 182 -1.83 -2.00 -19.02
CA LEU A 182 -0.50 -1.40 -18.89
C LEU A 182 0.58 -2.43 -18.58
N ARG A 183 0.27 -3.47 -17.80
CA ARG A 183 1.21 -4.59 -17.54
C ARG A 183 1.58 -5.35 -18.80
N GLU A 184 0.69 -5.41 -19.79
CA GLU A 184 0.96 -6.08 -21.07
C GLU A 184 1.63 -5.16 -22.09
N THR A 185 1.33 -3.87 -22.08
CA THR A 185 1.72 -2.96 -23.15
C THR A 185 2.86 -2.01 -22.81
N CYS A 186 3.15 -1.75 -21.52
CA CYS A 186 4.28 -0.94 -21.11
C CYS A 186 5.58 -1.76 -21.03
N SER A 187 6.70 -1.08 -21.30
CA SER A 187 8.06 -1.63 -21.16
C SER A 187 8.72 -1.29 -19.82
N ILE A 188 7.95 -0.72 -18.90
CA ILE A 188 8.37 -0.39 -17.54
C ILE A 188 7.41 -1.02 -16.53
N PRO A 189 7.84 -1.27 -15.28
CA PRO A 189 6.98 -1.78 -14.22
C PRO A 189 5.77 -0.87 -13.96
N VAL A 190 4.57 -1.47 -13.90
CA VAL A 190 3.33 -0.82 -13.48
C VAL A 190 2.75 -1.59 -12.30
N TRP A 191 2.45 -0.88 -11.24
CA TRP A 191 1.95 -1.35 -9.96
C TRP A 191 0.65 -0.65 -9.60
N HIS A 192 -0.29 -1.32 -8.95
CA HIS A 192 -1.49 -0.70 -8.36
C HIS A 192 -1.52 -1.00 -6.87
N ASP A 193 -1.21 -0.01 -6.07
CA ASP A 193 -0.93 -0.24 -4.66
C ASP A 193 -2.17 -0.61 -3.83
N ASP A 194 -3.32 -0.01 -4.07
CA ASP A 194 -4.56 -0.36 -3.36
C ASP A 194 -4.97 -1.83 -3.52
N ALA A 195 -4.65 -2.43 -4.66
CA ALA A 195 -4.94 -3.82 -4.94
C ALA A 195 -3.78 -4.74 -4.54
N GLN A 196 -2.62 -4.56 -5.17
CA GLN A 196 -1.47 -5.45 -5.07
C GLN A 196 -0.66 -5.24 -3.78
N GLY A 197 -0.46 -3.97 -3.36
CA GLY A 197 0.24 -3.67 -2.11
C GLY A 197 -0.53 -4.16 -0.90
N THR A 198 -1.84 -3.94 -0.87
CA THR A 198 -2.70 -4.48 0.18
C THR A 198 -2.68 -6.02 0.19
N ALA A 199 -2.70 -6.66 -0.99
CA ALA A 199 -2.63 -8.12 -1.07
C ALA A 199 -1.28 -8.67 -0.59
N CYS A 200 -0.18 -8.01 -0.93
CA CYS A 200 1.17 -8.38 -0.51
C CYS A 200 1.29 -8.40 1.03
N VAL A 201 0.96 -7.31 1.70
CA VAL A 201 1.10 -7.22 3.17
C VAL A 201 0.08 -8.08 3.90
N THR A 202 -1.11 -8.28 3.33
CA THR A 202 -2.11 -9.21 3.89
C THR A 202 -1.60 -10.65 3.83
N LEU A 203 -1.02 -11.07 2.72
CA LEU A 203 -0.41 -12.39 2.57
C LEU A 203 0.76 -12.57 3.56
N ALA A 204 1.64 -11.55 3.69
CA ALA A 204 2.74 -11.59 4.64
C ALA A 204 2.25 -11.83 6.08
N GLY A 205 1.24 -11.07 6.52
CA GLY A 205 0.62 -11.25 7.83
C GLY A 205 -0.04 -12.62 7.98
N LEU A 206 -0.73 -13.10 6.96
CA LEU A 206 -1.40 -14.39 6.99
C LEU A 206 -0.41 -15.56 7.08
N ILE A 207 0.72 -15.52 6.36
CA ILE A 207 1.78 -16.54 6.44
C ILE A 207 2.21 -16.74 7.90
N ASN A 208 2.51 -15.67 8.63
CA ASN A 208 2.94 -15.75 10.02
C ASN A 208 1.79 -16.08 10.99
N ALA A 209 0.59 -15.60 10.71
CA ALA A 209 -0.60 -15.94 11.50
C ALA A 209 -0.92 -17.43 11.40
N LEU A 210 -0.79 -18.04 10.22
CA LEU A 210 -0.99 -19.48 10.00
C LEU A 210 0.06 -20.31 10.77
N LYS A 211 1.35 -19.91 10.73
CA LYS A 211 2.40 -20.58 11.52
C LYS A 211 2.09 -20.59 13.00
N LEU A 212 1.65 -19.45 13.59
CA LEU A 212 1.28 -19.37 15.01
C LEU A 212 0.00 -20.16 15.35
N ALA A 213 -0.89 -20.29 14.38
CA ALA A 213 -2.13 -21.04 14.54
C ALA A 213 -1.95 -22.57 14.32
N ASP A 214 -0.78 -23.03 13.85
CA ASP A 214 -0.50 -24.40 13.41
C ASP A 214 -1.46 -24.85 12.28
N LYS A 215 -1.62 -23.99 11.26
CA LYS A 215 -2.50 -24.21 10.09
C LYS A 215 -1.73 -24.09 8.80
N GLU A 216 -2.11 -24.92 7.81
CA GLU A 216 -1.54 -24.91 6.47
C GLU A 216 -2.51 -24.25 5.49
N ILE A 217 -2.00 -23.45 4.56
CA ILE A 217 -2.81 -22.64 3.65
C ILE A 217 -3.74 -23.46 2.75
N ASP A 218 -3.34 -24.65 2.35
CA ASP A 218 -4.15 -25.56 1.52
C ASP A 218 -5.36 -26.19 2.24
N ASN A 219 -5.32 -26.17 3.58
CA ASN A 219 -6.33 -26.81 4.43
C ASN A 219 -7.28 -25.84 5.15
N ILE A 220 -7.03 -24.51 5.08
CA ILE A 220 -7.87 -23.53 5.74
C ILE A 220 -9.17 -23.26 4.98
N LYS A 221 -10.25 -22.98 5.72
CA LYS A 221 -11.46 -22.34 5.22
C LYS A 221 -11.30 -20.83 5.38
N CYS A 222 -11.25 -20.12 4.26
CA CYS A 222 -11.01 -18.68 4.19
C CYS A 222 -12.27 -17.93 3.71
N VAL A 223 -12.67 -16.92 4.46
CA VAL A 223 -13.80 -16.05 4.12
C VAL A 223 -13.29 -14.63 3.87
N LEU A 224 -13.57 -14.08 2.67
CA LEU A 224 -13.29 -12.71 2.31
C LEU A 224 -14.59 -11.90 2.32
N TYR A 225 -14.68 -10.88 3.15
CA TYR A 225 -15.86 -10.02 3.27
C TYR A 225 -15.62 -8.68 2.58
N GLY A 226 -16.32 -8.48 1.46
CA GLY A 226 -16.09 -7.44 0.46
C GLY A 226 -15.41 -8.02 -0.78
N ALA A 227 -15.90 -7.69 -1.99
CA ALA A 227 -15.31 -8.11 -3.28
C ALA A 227 -14.77 -6.89 -4.05
N GLY A 228 -14.09 -6.00 -3.32
CA GLY A 228 -13.41 -4.83 -3.85
C GLY A 228 -12.05 -5.16 -4.47
N ALA A 229 -11.33 -4.13 -4.97
CA ALA A 229 -10.02 -4.28 -5.61
C ALA A 229 -9.03 -5.06 -4.76
N SER A 230 -8.92 -4.73 -3.48
CA SER A 230 -8.01 -5.40 -2.55
C SER A 230 -8.37 -6.88 -2.36
N ASN A 231 -9.61 -7.19 -1.96
CA ASN A 231 -9.99 -8.58 -1.66
C ASN A 231 -10.00 -9.50 -2.89
N THR A 232 -10.32 -9.00 -4.09
CA THR A 232 -10.21 -9.83 -5.31
C THR A 232 -8.75 -10.13 -5.66
N THR A 233 -7.83 -9.21 -5.38
CA THR A 233 -6.39 -9.44 -5.55
C THR A 233 -5.83 -10.32 -4.45
N ILE A 234 -6.25 -10.13 -3.18
CA ILE A 234 -5.93 -11.04 -2.07
C ILE A 234 -6.34 -12.48 -2.42
N ALA A 235 -7.57 -12.68 -2.90
CA ALA A 235 -8.03 -13.99 -3.36
C ALA A 235 -7.07 -14.62 -4.39
N GLY A 236 -6.65 -13.84 -5.39
CA GLY A 236 -5.69 -14.27 -6.40
C GLY A 236 -4.33 -14.70 -5.78
N PHE A 237 -3.80 -13.91 -4.85
CA PHE A 237 -2.53 -14.22 -4.18
C PHE A 237 -2.64 -15.45 -3.28
N LEU A 238 -3.76 -15.60 -2.54
CA LEU A 238 -4.01 -16.79 -1.72
C LEU A 238 -4.09 -18.07 -2.56
N LEU A 239 -4.81 -18.02 -3.68
CA LEU A 239 -4.93 -19.14 -4.61
C LEU A 239 -3.57 -19.52 -5.23
N GLN A 240 -2.77 -18.52 -5.65
CA GLN A 240 -1.41 -18.75 -6.16
C GLN A 240 -0.46 -19.27 -5.07
N SER A 241 -0.75 -18.98 -3.80
CA SER A 241 0.03 -19.46 -2.65
C SER A 241 -0.43 -20.83 -2.13
N GLY A 242 -1.40 -21.48 -2.79
CA GLY A 242 -1.81 -22.84 -2.51
C GLY A 242 -3.16 -22.99 -1.77
N LEU A 243 -3.91 -21.91 -1.55
CA LEU A 243 -5.27 -22.02 -0.98
C LEU A 243 -6.16 -22.85 -1.91
N ASN A 244 -6.83 -23.88 -1.34
CA ASN A 244 -7.84 -24.63 -2.09
C ASN A 244 -9.04 -23.73 -2.46
N PRO A 245 -9.32 -23.52 -3.77
CA PRO A 245 -10.40 -22.64 -4.21
C PRO A 245 -11.79 -23.06 -3.67
N GLU A 246 -12.04 -24.33 -3.46
CA GLU A 246 -13.31 -24.82 -2.88
C GLU A 246 -13.54 -24.36 -1.43
N ARG A 247 -12.46 -24.02 -0.72
CA ARG A 247 -12.49 -23.53 0.66
C ARG A 247 -12.48 -22.01 0.78
N LEU A 248 -12.50 -21.31 -0.35
CA LEU A 248 -12.57 -19.85 -0.43
C LEU A 248 -14.02 -19.39 -0.63
N ILE A 249 -14.51 -18.56 0.26
CA ILE A 249 -15.84 -17.92 0.16
C ILE A 249 -15.67 -16.42 0.17
N ILE A 250 -16.17 -15.76 -0.86
CA ILE A 250 -16.04 -14.30 -1.02
C ILE A 250 -17.45 -13.69 -1.04
N PHE A 251 -17.63 -12.56 -0.36
CA PHE A 251 -18.89 -11.83 -0.32
C PHE A 251 -18.76 -10.47 -1.01
N ASP A 252 -19.75 -10.16 -1.84
CA ASP A 252 -20.02 -8.78 -2.27
C ASP A 252 -21.27 -8.23 -1.54
N SER A 253 -21.77 -7.07 -1.96
CA SER A 253 -22.97 -6.44 -1.36
C SER A 253 -24.26 -7.21 -1.61
N LYS A 254 -24.27 -8.20 -2.51
CA LYS A 254 -25.46 -8.98 -2.88
C LYS A 254 -25.45 -10.40 -2.30
N GLY A 255 -24.34 -10.85 -1.74
CA GLY A 255 -24.19 -12.20 -1.19
C GLY A 255 -22.86 -12.83 -1.52
N SER A 256 -22.75 -14.14 -1.39
CA SER A 256 -21.53 -14.87 -1.71
C SER A 256 -21.30 -14.96 -3.23
N LEU A 257 -20.02 -14.98 -3.63
CA LEU A 257 -19.64 -15.30 -4.99
C LEU A 257 -19.66 -16.82 -5.16
N HIS A 258 -20.34 -17.31 -6.18
CA HIS A 258 -20.45 -18.72 -6.55
C HIS A 258 -20.87 -18.88 -8.02
N PRO A 259 -20.73 -20.07 -8.64
CA PRO A 259 -21.03 -20.27 -10.07
C PRO A 259 -22.47 -19.93 -10.51
N GLY A 260 -23.43 -19.88 -9.58
CA GLY A 260 -24.83 -19.53 -9.85
C GLY A 260 -25.15 -18.03 -9.90
N ARG A 261 -24.14 -17.14 -9.74
CA ARG A 261 -24.35 -15.67 -9.75
C ARG A 261 -24.47 -15.12 -11.20
N GLU A 262 -25.64 -15.21 -11.78
CA GLU A 262 -25.93 -14.72 -13.15
C GLU A 262 -25.74 -13.20 -13.29
N ASP A 263 -25.90 -12.42 -12.24
CA ASP A 263 -25.66 -10.97 -12.24
C ASP A 263 -24.16 -10.61 -12.40
N LEU A 264 -23.26 -11.47 -11.96
CA LEU A 264 -21.82 -11.32 -12.20
C LEU A 264 -21.45 -11.74 -13.62
N LYS A 265 -22.01 -12.86 -14.08
CA LYS A 265 -21.77 -13.41 -15.41
C LYS A 265 -22.22 -12.47 -16.54
N SER A 266 -23.35 -11.80 -16.36
CA SER A 266 -23.93 -10.89 -17.34
C SER A 266 -23.35 -9.48 -17.31
N ASN A 267 -22.54 -9.11 -16.29
CA ASN A 267 -22.00 -7.78 -16.14
C ASN A 267 -20.49 -7.74 -16.46
N PRO A 268 -20.10 -7.16 -17.61
CA PRO A 268 -18.69 -7.09 -18.00
C PRO A 268 -17.81 -6.33 -17.02
N ASP A 269 -18.35 -5.40 -16.23
CA ASP A 269 -17.60 -4.66 -15.21
C ASP A 269 -17.26 -5.52 -13.98
N LYS A 270 -17.85 -6.72 -13.87
CA LYS A 270 -17.65 -7.67 -12.77
C LYS A 270 -16.81 -8.88 -13.16
N PHE A 271 -16.00 -8.76 -14.21
CA PHE A 271 -15.22 -9.89 -14.75
C PHE A 271 -14.27 -10.54 -13.71
N ARG A 272 -13.67 -9.77 -12.81
CA ARG A 272 -12.82 -10.28 -11.73
C ARG A 272 -13.63 -11.10 -10.72
N GLN A 273 -14.77 -10.55 -10.28
CA GLN A 273 -15.67 -11.24 -9.37
C GLN A 273 -16.24 -12.51 -10.01
N TRP A 274 -16.60 -12.46 -11.31
CA TRP A 274 -17.08 -13.62 -12.03
C TRP A 274 -16.03 -14.71 -12.16
N SER A 275 -14.79 -14.35 -12.50
CA SER A 275 -13.67 -15.31 -12.56
C SER A 275 -13.45 -16.03 -11.24
N LEU A 276 -13.55 -15.34 -10.11
CA LEU A 276 -13.46 -15.94 -8.78
C LEU A 276 -14.68 -16.80 -8.48
N ALA A 277 -15.90 -16.34 -8.81
CA ALA A 277 -17.14 -17.07 -8.58
C ALA A 277 -17.19 -18.43 -9.29
N GLN A 278 -16.56 -18.54 -10.45
CA GLN A 278 -16.51 -19.79 -11.23
C GLN A 278 -15.70 -20.90 -10.53
N ASN A 279 -14.74 -20.52 -9.69
CA ASN A 279 -13.75 -21.44 -9.12
C ASN A 279 -13.82 -21.53 -7.58
N SER A 280 -14.68 -20.75 -6.92
CA SER A 280 -14.80 -20.75 -5.46
C SER A 280 -16.24 -21.07 -5.00
N ASN A 281 -16.39 -21.45 -3.72
CA ASN A 281 -17.68 -21.68 -3.07
C ASN A 281 -18.63 -22.59 -3.89
N PRO A 282 -18.23 -23.81 -4.27
CA PRO A 282 -19.04 -24.70 -5.11
C PRO A 282 -20.35 -25.13 -4.42
N GLU A 283 -20.37 -25.13 -3.09
CA GLU A 283 -21.58 -25.46 -2.29
C GLU A 283 -22.57 -24.30 -2.19
N CYS A 284 -22.24 -23.15 -2.81
CA CYS A 284 -23.08 -21.95 -2.78
C CYS A 284 -23.48 -21.53 -1.35
N VAL A 285 -22.54 -21.59 -0.42
CA VAL A 285 -22.79 -21.19 0.98
C VAL A 285 -23.19 -19.72 1.03
N GLU A 286 -24.41 -19.46 1.46
CA GLU A 286 -24.98 -18.13 1.60
C GLU A 286 -25.03 -17.67 3.06
N GLY A 287 -24.94 -16.34 3.24
CA GLY A 287 -24.94 -15.70 4.56
C GLY A 287 -23.60 -15.77 5.26
N ILE A 288 -23.08 -14.62 5.67
CA ILE A 288 -21.77 -14.49 6.31
C ILE A 288 -21.67 -15.34 7.59
N GLU A 289 -22.76 -15.46 8.35
CA GLU A 289 -22.80 -16.25 9.57
C GLU A 289 -22.58 -17.76 9.30
N ASN A 290 -23.16 -18.29 8.22
CA ASN A 290 -22.97 -19.67 7.80
C ASN A 290 -21.54 -19.88 7.24
N ALA A 291 -21.05 -18.93 6.48
CA ALA A 291 -19.71 -18.99 5.93
C ALA A 291 -18.64 -19.01 7.03
N LEU A 292 -18.83 -18.22 8.09
CA LEU A 292 -17.88 -18.14 9.20
C LEU A 292 -17.95 -19.35 10.14
N GLN A 293 -18.97 -20.21 10.05
CA GLN A 293 -19.02 -21.44 10.85
C GLN A 293 -17.81 -22.33 10.52
N ASN A 294 -16.99 -22.60 11.54
CA ASN A 294 -15.73 -23.34 11.41
C ASN A 294 -14.74 -22.75 10.35
N ALA A 295 -14.84 -21.46 10.04
CA ALA A 295 -13.85 -20.78 9.20
C ALA A 295 -12.56 -20.53 10.00
N ASP A 296 -11.42 -20.77 9.36
CA ASP A 296 -10.10 -20.54 9.93
C ASP A 296 -9.68 -19.08 9.85
N VAL A 297 -10.02 -18.43 8.72
CA VAL A 297 -9.59 -17.09 8.38
C VAL A 297 -10.76 -16.25 7.92
N LEU A 298 -10.87 -15.04 8.46
CA LEU A 298 -11.72 -13.96 7.95
C LEU A 298 -10.81 -12.78 7.56
N ILE A 299 -10.95 -12.30 6.32
CA ILE A 299 -10.35 -11.05 5.86
C ILE A 299 -11.48 -10.13 5.39
N ALA A 300 -11.70 -9.03 6.11
CA ALA A 300 -12.72 -8.04 5.79
C ALA A 300 -12.06 -6.75 5.28
N LEU A 301 -12.48 -6.33 4.09
CA LEU A 301 -12.18 -5.06 3.44
C LEU A 301 -13.48 -4.58 2.77
N SER A 302 -14.43 -4.20 3.62
CA SER A 302 -15.80 -3.92 3.26
C SER A 302 -16.23 -2.50 3.68
N THR A 303 -17.42 -2.35 4.22
CA THR A 303 -17.91 -1.08 4.73
C THR A 303 -17.25 -0.74 6.06
N PRO A 304 -16.61 0.42 6.21
CA PRO A 304 -16.06 0.86 7.49
C PRO A 304 -17.15 0.98 8.57
N GLY A 305 -16.82 0.56 9.78
CA GLY A 305 -17.66 0.76 10.95
C GLY A 305 -17.75 -0.46 11.89
N PRO A 306 -17.63 -0.24 13.21
CA PRO A 306 -17.73 -1.31 14.19
C PRO A 306 -19.18 -1.85 14.22
N GLY A 307 -19.31 -3.15 14.00
CA GLY A 307 -20.61 -3.83 13.90
C GLY A 307 -20.93 -4.33 12.51
N THR A 308 -20.15 -3.98 11.48
CA THR A 308 -20.19 -4.63 10.16
C THR A 308 -19.88 -6.12 10.28
N ILE A 309 -18.92 -6.49 11.14
CA ILE A 309 -18.69 -7.86 11.60
C ILE A 309 -19.13 -7.96 13.05
N LYS A 310 -19.97 -8.95 13.36
CA LYS A 310 -20.54 -9.15 14.70
C LYS A 310 -19.70 -10.12 15.54
N PRO A 311 -19.52 -9.86 16.84
CA PRO A 311 -18.79 -10.77 17.74
C PRO A 311 -19.32 -12.21 17.73
N GLU A 312 -20.66 -12.39 17.67
CA GLU A 312 -21.30 -13.72 17.64
C GLU A 312 -20.98 -14.53 16.37
N TRP A 313 -20.55 -13.90 15.29
CA TRP A 313 -20.06 -14.60 14.10
C TRP A 313 -18.63 -15.10 14.30
N ILE A 314 -17.78 -14.29 14.94
CA ILE A 314 -16.40 -14.67 15.27
C ILE A 314 -16.38 -15.86 16.23
N SER A 315 -17.29 -15.91 17.21
CA SER A 315 -17.37 -17.02 18.17
C SER A 315 -17.72 -18.39 17.55
N LYS A 316 -18.22 -18.40 16.30
CA LYS A 316 -18.53 -19.62 15.52
C LYS A 316 -17.36 -20.10 14.66
N MET A 317 -16.29 -19.31 14.54
CA MET A 317 -15.11 -19.67 13.77
C MET A 317 -14.35 -20.84 14.42
N ALA A 318 -13.42 -21.41 13.67
CA ALA A 318 -12.56 -22.50 14.13
C ALA A 318 -11.68 -22.06 15.31
N LYS A 319 -11.19 -23.03 16.07
CA LYS A 319 -10.15 -22.78 17.08
C LYS A 319 -8.93 -22.13 16.46
N LYS A 320 -8.29 -21.21 17.19
CA LYS A 320 -7.15 -20.40 16.70
C LYS A 320 -7.50 -19.66 15.41
N SER A 321 -8.71 -19.07 15.34
CA SER A 321 -9.14 -18.28 14.17
C SER A 321 -8.33 -17.00 13.99
N ILE A 322 -8.15 -16.61 12.72
CA ILE A 322 -7.40 -15.43 12.29
C ILE A 322 -8.41 -14.44 11.70
N VAL A 323 -8.41 -13.20 12.18
CA VAL A 323 -9.39 -12.17 11.82
C VAL A 323 -8.68 -10.88 11.43
N PHE A 324 -8.67 -10.57 10.14
CA PHE A 324 -8.14 -9.33 9.58
C PHE A 324 -9.29 -8.40 9.18
N THR A 325 -9.42 -7.24 9.84
CA THR A 325 -10.48 -6.24 9.61
C THR A 325 -9.84 -4.93 9.23
N CYS A 326 -9.65 -4.73 7.93
CA CYS A 326 -8.74 -3.73 7.40
C CYS A 326 -9.43 -2.51 6.76
N ALA A 327 -10.75 -2.33 6.95
CA ALA A 327 -11.44 -1.13 6.49
C ALA A 327 -10.91 0.13 7.18
N ASN A 328 -10.73 1.19 6.40
CA ASN A 328 -10.32 2.50 6.87
C ASN A 328 -11.46 3.53 6.70
N PRO A 329 -11.61 4.51 7.62
CA PRO A 329 -10.77 4.78 8.80
C PRO A 329 -11.14 3.97 10.05
N VAL A 330 -12.20 3.17 10.01
CA VAL A 330 -12.71 2.39 11.16
C VAL A 330 -12.84 0.93 10.75
N PRO A 331 -12.25 -0.02 11.51
CA PRO A 331 -12.35 -1.44 11.19
C PRO A 331 -13.78 -1.95 11.33
N GLU A 332 -14.11 -3.03 10.65
CA GLU A 332 -15.43 -3.68 10.66
C GLU A 332 -15.80 -4.24 12.04
N ILE A 333 -14.81 -4.58 12.85
CA ILE A 333 -14.89 -4.88 14.26
C ILE A 333 -13.60 -4.44 14.95
N TYR A 334 -13.66 -3.88 16.14
CA TYR A 334 -12.45 -3.54 16.90
C TYR A 334 -11.71 -4.78 17.38
N PRO A 335 -10.34 -4.77 17.39
CA PRO A 335 -9.53 -5.92 17.79
C PRO A 335 -9.91 -6.51 19.14
N TYR A 336 -10.12 -5.66 20.16
CA TYR A 336 -10.51 -6.10 21.51
C TYR A 336 -11.87 -6.84 21.53
N ASN A 337 -12.80 -6.48 20.64
CA ASN A 337 -14.09 -7.17 20.54
C ASN A 337 -13.95 -8.51 19.80
N ALA A 338 -13.12 -8.58 18.76
CA ALA A 338 -12.84 -9.82 18.05
C ALA A 338 -12.10 -10.83 18.95
N GLN A 339 -11.11 -10.36 19.72
CA GLN A 339 -10.37 -11.18 20.70
C GLN A 339 -11.30 -11.69 21.80
N LYS A 340 -12.17 -10.83 22.36
CA LYS A 340 -13.18 -11.23 23.35
C LYS A 340 -14.16 -12.26 22.81
N ALA A 341 -14.43 -12.24 21.51
CA ALA A 341 -15.29 -13.22 20.83
C ALA A 341 -14.55 -14.52 20.48
N GLY A 342 -13.25 -14.65 20.75
CA GLY A 342 -12.48 -15.88 20.59
C GLY A 342 -11.48 -15.88 19.42
N ALA A 343 -11.30 -14.76 18.71
CA ALA A 343 -10.24 -14.66 17.69
C ALA A 343 -8.85 -14.79 18.33
N PHE A 344 -8.01 -15.63 17.76
CA PHE A 344 -6.65 -15.87 18.25
C PHE A 344 -5.67 -14.79 17.77
N ILE A 345 -5.75 -14.42 16.51
CA ILE A 345 -4.92 -13.34 15.92
C ILE A 345 -5.88 -12.34 15.29
N VAL A 346 -5.68 -11.06 15.58
CA VAL A 346 -6.43 -9.97 14.97
C VAL A 346 -5.45 -8.96 14.36
N ALA A 347 -5.76 -8.50 13.14
CA ALA A 347 -5.03 -7.44 12.46
C ALA A 347 -5.99 -6.39 11.89
N THR A 348 -5.49 -5.16 11.72
CA THR A 348 -6.26 -4.05 11.15
C THR A 348 -5.39 -3.23 10.18
N GLY A 349 -6.01 -2.35 9.40
CA GLY A 349 -5.28 -1.36 8.59
C GLY A 349 -4.71 -0.18 9.39
N ARG A 350 -4.98 -0.11 10.71
CA ARG A 350 -4.65 1.03 11.57
C ARG A 350 -3.38 0.81 12.38
N GLY A 351 -2.55 1.86 12.48
CA GLY A 351 -1.31 1.82 13.25
C GLY A 351 -1.46 2.01 14.77
N ASP A 352 -2.68 2.30 15.25
CA ASP A 352 -2.97 2.41 16.68
C ASP A 352 -3.39 1.08 17.32
N PHE A 353 -3.39 -0.01 16.55
CA PHE A 353 -3.62 -1.38 17.01
C PHE A 353 -2.45 -2.29 16.64
N PRO A 354 -2.25 -3.40 17.35
CA PRO A 354 -1.30 -4.44 16.95
C PRO A 354 -1.57 -4.98 15.53
N ASN A 355 -0.53 -5.51 14.90
CA ASN A 355 -0.61 -6.14 13.57
C ASN A 355 -1.20 -5.20 12.50
N GLN A 356 -0.58 -4.05 12.28
CA GLN A 356 -1.00 -3.14 11.23
C GLN A 356 -0.74 -3.75 9.84
N ILE A 357 -1.80 -4.11 9.12
CA ILE A 357 -1.75 -4.51 7.70
C ILE A 357 -1.90 -3.24 6.87
N ASN A 358 -0.76 -2.68 6.45
CA ASN A 358 -0.73 -1.45 5.67
C ASN A 358 0.24 -1.59 4.49
N ASN A 359 -0.21 -1.24 3.29
CA ASN A 359 0.56 -1.32 2.05
C ASN A 359 1.86 -0.50 2.07
N SER A 360 1.98 0.48 2.97
CA SER A 360 3.23 1.23 3.19
C SER A 360 4.42 0.35 3.59
N CYS A 361 4.20 -0.86 4.08
CA CYS A 361 5.26 -1.84 4.34
C CYS A 361 5.67 -2.63 3.09
N GLY A 362 4.96 -2.49 1.95
CA GLY A 362 5.21 -3.27 0.73
C GLY A 362 5.77 -2.42 -0.42
N PHE A 363 4.98 -1.45 -0.93
CA PHE A 363 5.31 -0.79 -2.18
C PHE A 363 6.69 -0.11 -2.25
N PRO A 364 7.29 0.44 -1.16
CA PRO A 364 8.60 1.07 -1.26
C PRO A 364 9.71 0.08 -1.63
N GLY A 365 9.71 -1.09 -1.01
CA GLY A 365 10.68 -2.15 -1.30
C GLY A 365 10.43 -2.80 -2.66
N ILE A 366 9.17 -3.08 -3.01
CA ILE A 366 8.80 -3.66 -4.31
C ILE A 366 9.27 -2.76 -5.46
N LEU A 367 8.92 -1.47 -5.43
CA LEU A 367 9.31 -0.53 -6.47
C LEU A 367 10.82 -0.32 -6.51
N LYS A 368 11.49 -0.25 -5.36
CA LYS A 368 12.95 -0.16 -5.31
C LYS A 368 13.61 -1.39 -5.91
N GLY A 369 13.11 -2.58 -5.61
CA GLY A 369 13.64 -3.83 -6.16
C GLY A 369 13.59 -3.88 -7.68
N VAL A 370 12.43 -3.56 -8.28
CA VAL A 370 12.29 -3.58 -9.75
C VAL A 370 13.09 -2.48 -10.44
N LEU A 371 13.20 -1.29 -9.85
CA LEU A 371 14.04 -0.22 -10.37
C LEU A 371 15.52 -0.59 -10.34
N THR A 372 16.00 -1.20 -9.26
CA THR A 372 17.41 -1.57 -9.08
C THR A 372 17.88 -2.54 -10.17
N VAL A 373 17.03 -3.46 -10.60
CA VAL A 373 17.38 -4.42 -11.67
C VAL A 373 16.81 -4.03 -13.04
N GLN A 374 16.20 -2.85 -13.16
CA GLN A 374 15.56 -2.37 -14.39
C GLN A 374 14.59 -3.42 -14.96
N ALA A 375 13.71 -3.93 -14.11
CA ALA A 375 12.72 -4.89 -14.53
C ALA A 375 11.74 -4.28 -15.53
N SER A 376 11.29 -5.07 -16.51
CA SER A 376 10.33 -4.62 -17.53
C SER A 376 8.87 -4.68 -17.05
N LYS A 377 8.58 -5.49 -16.01
CA LYS A 377 7.23 -5.69 -15.45
C LYS A 377 7.31 -5.97 -13.95
N ILE A 378 6.17 -5.79 -13.24
CA ILE A 378 5.92 -6.38 -11.92
C ILE A 378 4.88 -7.48 -12.09
N THR A 379 5.23 -8.70 -11.68
CA THR A 379 4.34 -9.87 -11.68
C THR A 379 3.72 -10.10 -10.30
N ASP A 380 2.66 -10.90 -10.25
CA ASP A 380 2.08 -11.30 -8.97
C ASP A 380 3.03 -12.18 -8.17
N THR A 381 3.87 -12.99 -8.83
CA THR A 381 4.91 -13.78 -8.19
C THR A 381 6.02 -12.94 -7.56
N MET A 382 6.36 -11.78 -8.13
CA MET A 382 7.25 -10.80 -7.48
C MET A 382 6.63 -10.22 -6.22
N ALA A 383 5.32 -9.90 -6.25
CA ALA A 383 4.60 -9.41 -5.06
C ALA A 383 4.46 -10.49 -3.98
N ILE A 384 4.24 -11.75 -4.36
CA ILE A 384 4.23 -12.89 -3.44
C ILE A 384 5.64 -13.11 -2.84
N ALA A 385 6.71 -12.96 -3.62
CA ALA A 385 8.08 -13.00 -3.11
C ALA A 385 8.36 -11.89 -2.09
N ALA A 386 7.83 -10.69 -2.31
CA ALA A 386 7.87 -9.61 -1.33
C ALA A 386 7.12 -9.98 -0.03
N ALA A 387 5.91 -10.55 -0.14
CA ALA A 387 5.14 -11.01 1.01
C ALA A 387 5.88 -12.06 1.84
N HIS A 388 6.52 -13.04 1.19
CA HIS A 388 7.37 -14.02 1.88
C HIS A 388 8.55 -13.35 2.58
N SER A 389 9.22 -12.40 1.93
CA SER A 389 10.34 -11.67 2.52
C SER A 389 9.94 -10.88 3.78
N LEU A 390 8.79 -10.21 3.75
CA LEU A 390 8.22 -9.50 4.90
C LEU A 390 7.88 -10.46 6.05
N ALA A 391 7.27 -11.61 5.72
CA ALA A 391 6.97 -12.64 6.71
C ALA A 391 8.23 -13.22 7.35
N GLU A 392 9.24 -13.56 6.56
CA GLU A 392 10.54 -14.07 7.04
C GLU A 392 11.28 -13.03 7.89
N TYR A 393 11.22 -11.75 7.52
CA TYR A 393 11.82 -10.68 8.29
C TYR A 393 11.19 -10.60 9.70
N ALA A 394 9.86 -10.59 9.79
CA ALA A 394 9.16 -10.60 11.07
C ALA A 394 9.46 -11.88 11.88
N GLU A 395 9.52 -13.05 11.23
CA GLU A 395 9.85 -14.32 11.88
C GLU A 395 11.25 -14.33 12.50
N LYS A 396 12.26 -13.80 11.81
CA LYS A 396 13.64 -13.66 12.35
C LYS A 396 13.71 -12.80 13.60
N ARG A 397 12.87 -11.79 13.68
CA ARG A 397 12.74 -10.92 14.86
C ARG A 397 12.02 -11.64 16.02
N GLY A 398 11.21 -12.65 15.73
CA GLY A 398 10.31 -13.34 16.63
C GLY A 398 8.87 -12.86 16.47
N ILE A 399 7.99 -13.81 16.12
CA ILE A 399 6.55 -13.56 15.93
C ILE A 399 5.75 -13.99 17.15
N HIS A 400 4.65 -13.28 17.43
CA HIS A 400 3.63 -13.65 18.41
C HIS A 400 2.26 -13.07 18.00
N PRO A 401 1.13 -13.45 18.63
CA PRO A 401 -0.20 -13.06 18.14
C PRO A 401 -0.45 -11.57 17.91
N GLU A 402 0.30 -10.69 18.56
CA GLU A 402 0.21 -9.23 18.39
C GLU A 402 1.36 -8.64 17.54
N ASN A 403 2.17 -9.50 16.90
CA ASN A 403 3.34 -9.07 16.13
C ASN A 403 3.67 -10.06 15.01
N ILE A 404 2.89 -10.04 13.93
CA ILE A 404 2.98 -10.95 12.77
C ILE A 404 3.58 -10.33 11.51
N VAL A 405 3.71 -9.00 11.45
CA VAL A 405 4.26 -8.26 10.31
C VAL A 405 5.31 -7.27 10.79
N PRO A 406 6.28 -6.88 9.94
CA PRO A 406 7.20 -5.81 10.30
C PRO A 406 6.48 -4.45 10.33
N GLN A 407 7.09 -3.50 11.04
CA GLN A 407 6.65 -2.10 11.06
C GLN A 407 7.49 -1.26 10.10
N MET A 408 6.97 -0.10 9.68
CA MET A 408 7.66 0.78 8.72
C MET A 408 8.97 1.37 9.22
N ASP A 409 9.15 1.47 10.53
CA ASP A 409 10.32 2.04 11.18
C ASP A 409 11.42 1.01 11.45
N GLU A 410 11.16 -0.27 11.16
CA GLU A 410 12.17 -1.31 11.33
C GLU A 410 13.31 -1.17 10.31
N GLU A 411 14.51 -1.34 10.80
CA GLU A 411 15.72 -1.26 10.01
C GLU A 411 15.75 -2.38 8.96
N ASP A 412 16.20 -2.05 7.76
CA ASP A 412 16.45 -2.98 6.66
C ASP A 412 15.24 -3.69 6.02
N VAL A 413 14.03 -3.59 6.55
CA VAL A 413 12.88 -4.31 6.01
C VAL A 413 12.71 -4.10 4.50
N PHE A 414 12.84 -2.86 4.03
CA PHE A 414 12.68 -2.52 2.62
C PHE A 414 13.86 -2.97 1.74
N ALA A 415 15.06 -3.09 2.32
CA ALA A 415 16.21 -3.64 1.61
C ALA A 415 16.08 -5.17 1.42
N TYR A 416 15.58 -5.89 2.44
CA TYR A 416 15.24 -7.31 2.32
C TYR A 416 14.16 -7.54 1.26
N GLU A 417 13.10 -6.76 1.29
CA GLU A 417 12.01 -6.85 0.34
C GLU A 417 12.46 -6.56 -1.09
N ALA A 418 13.20 -5.47 -1.31
CA ALA A 418 13.74 -5.11 -2.61
C ALA A 418 14.65 -6.20 -3.20
N ALA A 419 15.49 -6.81 -2.38
CA ALA A 419 16.37 -7.89 -2.80
C ALA A 419 15.58 -9.15 -3.19
N ALA A 420 14.49 -9.48 -2.48
CA ALA A 420 13.62 -10.61 -2.81
C ALA A 420 12.89 -10.38 -4.16
N VAL A 421 12.34 -9.19 -4.35
CA VAL A 421 11.67 -8.79 -5.60
C VAL A 421 12.64 -8.79 -6.78
N ALA A 422 13.82 -8.22 -6.62
CA ALA A 422 14.87 -8.20 -7.64
C ALA A 422 15.30 -9.63 -8.05
N ARG A 423 15.52 -10.51 -7.06
CA ARG A 423 15.84 -11.92 -7.31
C ARG A 423 14.73 -12.60 -8.11
N GLN A 424 13.46 -12.34 -7.77
CA GLN A 424 12.33 -12.94 -8.49
C GLN A 424 12.25 -12.41 -9.91
N ALA A 425 12.45 -11.10 -10.14
CA ALA A 425 12.50 -10.50 -11.47
C ALA A 425 13.61 -11.12 -12.36
N ILE A 426 14.79 -11.39 -11.77
CA ILE A 426 15.90 -12.05 -12.45
C ILE A 426 15.53 -13.49 -12.79
N THR A 427 14.89 -14.22 -11.87
CA THR A 427 14.46 -15.61 -12.06
C THR A 427 13.44 -15.74 -13.19
N GLU A 428 12.54 -14.77 -13.32
CA GLU A 428 11.53 -14.71 -14.39
C GLU A 428 12.09 -14.21 -15.73
N GLY A 429 13.35 -13.77 -15.77
CA GLY A 429 13.97 -13.23 -16.99
C GLY A 429 13.47 -11.83 -17.37
N LEU A 430 12.87 -11.11 -16.44
CA LEU A 430 12.30 -9.77 -16.65
C LEU A 430 13.25 -8.64 -16.26
N ALA A 431 14.37 -8.94 -15.64
CA ALA A 431 15.37 -7.96 -15.21
C ALA A 431 16.32 -7.58 -16.35
N GLY A 432 16.57 -6.30 -16.53
CA GLY A 432 17.57 -5.75 -17.45
C GLY A 432 19.01 -5.86 -16.92
N LEU A 433 19.15 -5.87 -15.59
CA LEU A 433 20.44 -6.02 -14.91
C LEU A 433 20.41 -7.27 -14.01
N LYS A 434 21.57 -7.91 -13.85
CA LYS A 434 21.71 -9.11 -13.04
C LYS A 434 22.60 -8.81 -11.84
N PHE A 435 22.03 -8.94 -10.66
CA PHE A 435 22.69 -8.81 -9.36
C PHE A 435 22.35 -10.04 -8.50
N THR A 436 23.23 -10.36 -7.58
CA THR A 436 22.92 -11.30 -6.49
C THR A 436 21.98 -10.64 -5.48
N TYR A 437 21.29 -11.46 -4.68
CA TYR A 437 20.45 -10.95 -3.57
C TYR A 437 21.24 -10.01 -2.65
N GLU A 438 22.45 -10.41 -2.29
CA GLU A 438 23.30 -9.65 -1.36
C GLU A 438 23.78 -8.31 -1.93
N GLU A 439 24.08 -8.25 -3.24
CA GLU A 439 24.43 -6.99 -3.91
C GLU A 439 23.27 -6.02 -3.90
N VAL A 440 22.04 -6.48 -4.24
CA VAL A 440 20.85 -5.64 -4.20
C VAL A 440 20.57 -5.17 -2.77
N PHE A 441 20.61 -6.08 -1.79
CA PHE A 441 20.39 -5.75 -0.39
C PHE A 441 21.33 -4.62 0.08
N LYS A 442 22.65 -4.80 -0.09
CA LYS A 442 23.66 -3.81 0.34
C LYS A 442 23.51 -2.47 -0.37
N GLN A 443 23.23 -2.50 -1.67
CA GLN A 443 23.03 -1.28 -2.45
C GLN A 443 21.81 -0.52 -1.93
N VAL A 444 20.66 -1.19 -1.81
CA VAL A 444 19.41 -0.56 -1.38
C VAL A 444 19.50 -0.04 0.05
N GLN A 445 20.07 -0.84 0.97
CA GLN A 445 20.33 -0.41 2.35
C GLN A 445 21.16 0.88 2.40
N LYS A 446 22.28 0.92 1.65
CA LYS A 446 23.13 2.10 1.57
C LYS A 446 22.36 3.33 1.06
N GLU A 447 21.53 3.17 0.03
CA GLU A 447 20.76 4.26 -0.56
C GLU A 447 19.67 4.76 0.38
N ILE A 448 18.97 3.86 1.08
CA ILE A 448 17.97 4.23 2.11
C ILE A 448 18.65 5.02 3.24
N ASN A 449 19.76 4.51 3.76
CA ASN A 449 20.49 5.17 4.86
C ASN A 449 21.01 6.55 4.45
N ALA A 450 21.53 6.69 3.23
CA ALA A 450 21.96 7.98 2.70
C ALA A 450 20.79 8.97 2.55
N THR A 451 19.62 8.49 2.11
CA THR A 451 18.42 9.34 1.98
C THR A 451 17.92 9.81 3.34
N ARG A 452 17.85 8.91 4.33
CA ARG A 452 17.44 9.25 5.71
C ARG A 452 18.41 10.24 6.36
N ALA A 453 19.72 10.03 6.18
CA ALA A 453 20.76 10.95 6.67
C ALA A 453 20.61 12.35 6.05
N LEU A 454 20.38 12.44 4.73
CA LEU A 454 20.14 13.72 4.06
C LEU A 454 18.89 14.43 4.62
N CYS A 455 17.79 13.72 4.81
CA CYS A 455 16.58 14.29 5.42
C CYS A 455 16.85 14.80 6.83
N GLN A 456 17.61 14.04 7.63
CA GLN A 456 17.97 14.42 8.99
C GLN A 456 18.84 15.71 9.00
N GLU A 457 19.86 15.79 8.15
CA GLU A 457 20.69 16.98 8.00
C GLU A 457 19.86 18.21 7.57
N MET A 458 18.89 18.04 6.68
CA MET A 458 17.99 19.13 6.26
C MET A 458 17.13 19.64 7.43
N MET A 459 16.65 18.77 8.31
CA MET A 459 15.90 19.13 9.51
C MET A 459 16.81 19.82 10.54
N GLU A 460 17.97 19.27 10.83
CA GLU A 460 18.92 19.79 11.81
C GLU A 460 19.48 21.16 11.44
N ASN A 461 19.70 21.41 10.14
CA ASN A 461 20.19 22.68 9.64
C ASN A 461 19.06 23.69 9.32
N GLY A 462 17.79 23.35 9.59
CA GLY A 462 16.65 24.24 9.43
C GLY A 462 16.20 24.45 7.98
N TYR A 463 16.69 23.67 7.01
CA TYR A 463 16.18 23.68 5.62
C TYR A 463 14.77 23.13 5.55
N ILE A 464 14.42 22.20 6.44
CA ILE A 464 13.05 21.79 6.73
C ILE A 464 12.68 22.36 8.09
N ALA A 465 11.70 23.25 8.12
CA ALA A 465 11.27 23.90 9.37
C ALA A 465 10.70 22.85 10.36
N PRO A 466 10.95 22.99 11.67
CA PRO A 466 10.33 22.13 12.67
C PRO A 466 8.82 22.29 12.70
N PRO A 467 8.06 21.26 13.12
CA PRO A 467 6.61 21.35 13.20
C PRO A 467 6.19 22.44 14.21
N PRO A 468 5.28 23.33 13.84
CA PRO A 468 4.88 24.45 14.69
C PRO A 468 4.06 23.95 15.90
N ARG A 469 4.65 24.06 17.10
CA ARG A 469 4.07 23.56 18.36
C ARG A 469 2.69 24.16 18.67
N ASN A 470 2.45 25.43 18.32
CA ASN A 470 1.15 26.06 18.49
C ASN A 470 0.05 25.35 17.72
N LEU A 471 0.29 24.89 16.47
CA LEU A 471 -0.70 24.17 15.69
C LEU A 471 -1.03 22.79 16.30
N ILE A 472 -0.03 22.11 16.88
CA ILE A 472 -0.25 20.86 17.62
C ILE A 472 -1.12 21.11 18.85
N ALA A 473 -0.78 22.11 19.67
CA ALA A 473 -1.52 22.46 20.87
C ALA A 473 -2.96 22.91 20.58
N GLU A 474 -3.16 23.78 19.58
CA GLU A 474 -4.48 24.20 19.14
C GLU A 474 -5.34 23.04 18.66
N THR A 475 -4.74 22.11 17.92
CA THR A 475 -5.47 20.94 17.41
C THR A 475 -5.87 19.99 18.55
N LEU A 476 -5.00 19.80 19.52
CA LEU A 476 -5.34 19.02 20.72
C LEU A 476 -6.50 19.69 21.50
N GLN A 477 -6.45 20.99 21.66
CA GLN A 477 -7.53 21.73 22.33
C GLN A 477 -8.86 21.60 21.57
N GLN A 478 -8.86 21.72 20.24
CA GLN A 478 -10.04 21.50 19.41
C GLN A 478 -10.59 20.07 19.58
N THR A 479 -9.71 19.08 19.70
CA THR A 479 -10.11 17.70 19.92
C THR A 479 -10.77 17.50 21.29
N ILE A 480 -10.21 18.08 22.35
CA ILE A 480 -10.79 18.04 23.71
C ILE A 480 -12.19 18.66 23.73
N VAL A 481 -12.37 19.81 23.07
CA VAL A 481 -13.69 20.45 22.97
C VAL A 481 -14.68 19.61 22.19
N ARG A 482 -14.23 18.91 21.12
CA ARG A 482 -15.10 18.07 20.29
C ARG A 482 -15.54 16.77 20.97
N PHE A 483 -14.70 16.23 21.85
CA PHE A 483 -14.93 14.99 22.58
C PHE A 483 -14.83 15.27 24.10
N PRO A 484 -15.83 15.91 24.68
CA PRO A 484 -15.84 16.15 26.13
C PRO A 484 -15.92 14.83 26.89
N ASN A 485 -15.25 14.78 28.07
CA ASN A 485 -15.27 13.63 28.96
C ASN A 485 -16.66 13.40 29.55
#